data_82ed87216650961cb501251eb9507d24
#
_entry.id   82ed87216650961cb501251eb9507d24
#
_cell.length_a   1.000
_cell.length_b   1.000
_cell.length_c   1.000
_cell.angle_alpha   90.00
_cell.angle_beta   90.00
_cell.angle_gamma   90.00
#
_symmetry.space_group_name_H-M   'P 1'
#
loop_
_entity.id
_entity.type
_entity.pdbx_description
1 polymer ?
#
loop_
_entity_poly.entity_id
_entity_poly.type
_entity_poly.pdbx_seq_one_letter_code
_entity_poly.pdbx_strand_id
1 'polypeptide(L)'
;MLTRNSLKCLGLFSLMVILFSGCVMMGSKEDMLRSGSADIKTGNYKLADKKGKKVLRSWENNHKAMLLRAESAYGLGDVNKAIELLTQMDHLCRKDFCPNETAHIEGMILLADLKSDEELILKSQEQIDDLKRTLSLQQYNTLIDYYVNQGRPKDAAATFDKLMTSSNGNLTTEQKMTGFVLYYSVFELDKAKNLYSELAPQQKSQVRRQFGEIQF
;
A
#
# COMPACT_ATOMS: atom_id res chain seq x y z
N MET A 1 -17.85 -30.00 56.99
CA MET A 1 -16.49 -30.56 56.81
C MET A 1 -16.21 -30.64 55.32
N LEU A 2 -15.47 -29.72 54.83
CA LEU A 2 -14.99 -29.74 53.42
C LEU A 2 -13.76 -30.65 53.37
N THR A 3 -13.85 -31.72 52.60
CA THR A 3 -12.79 -32.72 52.48
C THR A 3 -11.56 -32.11 51.78
N ARG A 4 -10.38 -32.52 52.26
CA ARG A 4 -9.07 -32.05 51.76
C ARG A 4 -8.83 -32.19 50.25
N ASN A 5 -9.68 -32.96 49.57
CA ASN A 5 -9.65 -33.18 48.11
C ASN A 5 -10.36 -32.08 47.30
N SER A 6 -11.36 -31.39 47.90
CA SER A 6 -12.06 -30.30 47.24
C SER A 6 -11.19 -29.03 47.09
N LEU A 7 -10.27 -28.81 48.02
CA LEU A 7 -9.34 -27.67 47.94
C LEU A 7 -8.28 -27.83 46.81
N LYS A 8 -7.87 -29.08 46.51
CA LYS A 8 -6.90 -29.34 45.44
C LYS A 8 -7.52 -29.15 44.05
N CYS A 9 -8.78 -29.48 43.87
CA CYS A 9 -9.48 -29.25 42.60
C CYS A 9 -9.72 -27.75 42.33
N LEU A 10 -10.03 -26.95 43.34
CA LEU A 10 -10.22 -25.51 43.19
C LEU A 10 -8.93 -24.79 42.79
N GLY A 11 -7.78 -25.21 43.36
CA GLY A 11 -6.46 -24.63 43.03
C GLY A 11 -6.02 -24.93 41.59
N LEU A 12 -6.30 -26.12 41.07
CA LEU A 12 -5.99 -26.51 39.67
C LEU A 12 -6.86 -25.80 38.66
N PHE A 13 -8.16 -25.59 38.96
CA PHE A 13 -9.05 -24.85 38.11
C PHE A 13 -8.70 -23.35 38.00
N SER A 14 -8.28 -22.74 39.12
CA SER A 14 -7.83 -21.35 39.12
C SER A 14 -6.55 -21.16 38.34
N LEU A 15 -5.58 -22.10 38.39
CA LEU A 15 -4.34 -22.05 37.64
C LEU A 15 -4.59 -22.21 36.12
N MET A 16 -5.54 -23.07 35.74
CA MET A 16 -5.89 -23.29 34.34
C MET A 16 -6.57 -22.07 33.72
N VAL A 17 -7.43 -21.37 34.46
CA VAL A 17 -8.08 -20.14 34.00
C VAL A 17 -7.07 -19.01 33.76
N ILE A 18 -6.03 -18.92 34.60
CA ILE A 18 -4.97 -17.89 34.43
C ILE A 18 -4.10 -18.19 33.18
N LEU A 19 -3.85 -19.47 32.89
CA LEU A 19 -3.09 -19.86 31.67
C LEU A 19 -3.89 -19.60 30.39
N PHE A 20 -5.21 -19.77 30.41
CA PHE A 20 -6.07 -19.45 29.24
C PHE A 20 -6.28 -17.94 29.05
N SER A 21 -6.30 -17.16 30.14
CA SER A 21 -6.45 -15.69 30.06
C SER A 21 -5.21 -15.00 29.49
N GLY A 22 -4.02 -15.62 29.62
CA GLY A 22 -2.76 -15.10 29.05
C GLY A 22 -2.64 -15.25 27.54
N CYS A 23 -3.35 -16.20 26.92
CA CYS A 23 -3.30 -16.43 25.47
C CYS A 23 -4.22 -15.52 24.64
N VAL A 24 -5.19 -14.86 25.26
CA VAL A 24 -6.19 -14.03 24.52
C VAL A 24 -5.69 -12.62 24.21
N MET A 25 -4.57 -12.18 24.77
CA MET A 25 -4.03 -10.82 24.52
C MET A 25 -2.92 -10.72 23.48
N MET A 26 -2.50 -11.80 22.85
CA MET A 26 -1.63 -11.71 21.67
C MET A 26 -2.53 -11.63 20.44
N GLY A 27 -2.83 -10.41 19.98
CA GLY A 27 -3.51 -10.22 18.70
C GLY A 27 -2.86 -11.09 17.63
N SER A 28 -3.67 -11.69 16.75
CA SER A 28 -3.15 -12.56 15.70
C SER A 28 -2.13 -11.82 14.84
N LYS A 29 -1.27 -12.54 14.13
CA LYS A 29 -0.34 -11.97 13.14
C LYS A 29 -1.09 -11.03 12.18
N GLU A 30 -2.24 -11.49 11.69
CA GLU A 30 -3.09 -10.76 10.77
C GLU A 30 -3.66 -9.47 11.39
N ASP A 31 -4.04 -9.50 12.67
CA ASP A 31 -4.53 -8.29 13.37
C ASP A 31 -3.42 -7.27 13.55
N MET A 32 -2.20 -7.71 13.87
CA MET A 32 -1.03 -6.82 13.95
C MET A 32 -0.70 -6.19 12.61
N LEU A 33 -0.74 -6.95 11.52
CA LEU A 33 -0.49 -6.45 10.17
C LEU A 33 -1.58 -5.48 9.73
N ARG A 34 -2.86 -5.84 9.90
CA ARG A 34 -3.99 -4.98 9.57
C ARG A 34 -3.97 -3.66 10.34
N SER A 35 -3.72 -3.73 11.65
CA SER A 35 -3.62 -2.52 12.48
C SER A 35 -2.38 -1.71 12.17
N GLY A 36 -1.28 -2.34 11.75
CA GLY A 36 -0.09 -1.66 11.27
C GLY A 36 -0.32 -0.90 9.96
N SER A 37 -1.03 -1.50 9.00
CA SER A 37 -1.44 -0.81 7.77
C SER A 37 -2.38 0.38 8.05
N ALA A 38 -3.26 0.27 9.05
CA ALA A 38 -4.06 1.41 9.49
C ALA A 38 -3.21 2.54 10.09
N ASP A 39 -2.14 2.19 10.84
CA ASP A 39 -1.19 3.17 11.37
C ASP A 39 -0.43 3.91 10.26
N ILE A 40 -0.03 3.21 9.17
CA ILE A 40 0.56 3.87 7.99
C ILE A 40 -0.39 4.93 7.44
N LYS A 41 -1.66 4.57 7.20
CA LYS A 41 -2.69 5.48 6.64
C LYS A 41 -2.94 6.71 7.52
N THR A 42 -2.68 6.61 8.82
CA THR A 42 -2.84 7.72 9.78
C THR A 42 -1.53 8.44 10.10
N GLY A 43 -0.43 8.10 9.44
CA GLY A 43 0.89 8.70 9.65
C GLY A 43 1.61 8.21 10.92
N ASN A 44 1.09 7.19 11.60
CA ASN A 44 1.68 6.63 12.82
C ASN A 44 2.81 5.65 12.52
N TYR A 45 3.77 6.03 11.69
CA TYR A 45 4.84 5.19 11.14
C TYR A 45 5.67 4.46 12.22
N LYS A 46 5.99 5.12 13.34
CA LYS A 46 6.74 4.48 14.45
C LYS A 46 5.98 3.29 15.04
N LEU A 47 4.66 3.40 15.16
CA LEU A 47 3.83 2.33 15.70
C LEU A 47 3.69 1.18 14.68
N ALA A 48 3.54 1.50 13.39
CA ALA A 48 3.51 0.53 12.31
C ALA A 48 4.82 -0.28 12.24
N ASP A 49 6.00 0.38 12.27
CA ASP A 49 7.31 -0.31 12.31
C ASP A 49 7.44 -1.23 13.53
N LYS A 50 6.98 -0.79 14.72
CA LYS A 50 6.99 -1.64 15.94
C LYS A 50 6.14 -2.90 15.76
N LYS A 51 4.98 -2.80 15.12
CA LYS A 51 4.10 -3.95 14.83
C LYS A 51 4.75 -4.87 13.81
N GLY A 52 5.32 -4.36 12.72
CA GLY A 52 6.07 -5.12 11.74
C GLY A 52 7.25 -5.88 12.37
N LYS A 53 8.04 -5.21 13.20
CA LYS A 53 9.14 -5.85 13.97
C LYS A 53 8.63 -6.98 14.85
N LYS A 54 7.49 -6.80 15.51
CA LYS A 54 6.91 -7.84 16.38
C LYS A 54 6.50 -9.07 15.57
N VAL A 55 5.92 -8.88 14.38
CA VAL A 55 5.58 -9.98 13.48
C VAL A 55 6.83 -10.70 13.01
N LEU A 56 7.86 -9.99 12.57
CA LEU A 56 9.10 -10.60 12.06
C LEU A 56 9.90 -11.36 13.11
N ARG A 57 9.76 -11.08 14.40
CA ARG A 57 10.38 -11.89 15.47
C ARG A 57 9.89 -13.34 15.51
N SER A 58 8.65 -13.58 15.12
CA SER A 58 8.05 -14.92 15.11
C SER A 58 7.93 -15.52 13.71
N TRP A 59 7.97 -14.69 12.67
CA TRP A 59 7.83 -15.05 11.26
C TRP A 59 8.81 -14.23 10.43
N GLU A 60 10.10 -14.61 10.46
CA GLU A 60 11.23 -13.85 9.89
C GLU A 60 11.06 -13.47 8.42
N ASN A 61 10.47 -14.35 7.62
CA ASN A 61 10.28 -14.15 6.18
C ASN A 61 8.86 -13.67 5.82
N ASN A 62 8.19 -12.96 6.73
CA ASN A 62 6.85 -12.46 6.45
C ASN A 62 6.90 -11.18 5.60
N HIS A 63 6.60 -11.31 4.30
CA HIS A 63 6.68 -10.22 3.33
C HIS A 63 5.78 -9.05 3.66
N LYS A 64 4.55 -9.30 4.17
CA LYS A 64 3.66 -8.20 4.62
C LYS A 64 4.26 -7.39 5.76
N ALA A 65 4.96 -8.06 6.68
CA ALA A 65 5.62 -7.36 7.78
C ALA A 65 6.87 -6.62 7.31
N MET A 66 7.59 -7.15 6.33
CA MET A 66 8.73 -6.45 5.70
C MET A 66 8.26 -5.22 4.93
N LEU A 67 7.21 -5.34 4.13
CA LEU A 67 6.58 -4.21 3.43
C LEU A 67 6.11 -3.14 4.43
N LEU A 68 5.36 -3.53 5.46
CA LEU A 68 4.89 -2.61 6.50
C LEU A 68 6.03 -1.82 7.15
N ARG A 69 7.18 -2.45 7.36
CA ARG A 69 8.37 -1.79 7.90
C ARG A 69 9.04 -0.87 6.89
N ALA A 70 9.08 -1.27 5.63
CA ALA A 70 9.62 -0.44 4.55
C ALA A 70 8.80 0.83 4.35
N GLU A 71 7.48 0.71 4.28
CA GLU A 71 6.56 1.86 4.23
C GLU A 71 6.71 2.77 5.47
N SER A 72 6.88 2.16 6.65
CA SER A 72 7.13 2.92 7.88
C SER A 72 8.44 3.69 7.84
N ALA A 73 9.51 3.05 7.37
CA ALA A 73 10.82 3.69 7.23
C ALA A 73 10.76 4.84 6.23
N TYR A 74 10.10 4.64 5.10
CA TYR A 74 9.86 5.69 4.10
C TYR A 74 9.09 6.88 4.69
N GLY A 75 7.97 6.62 5.37
CA GLY A 75 7.17 7.67 6.01
C GLY A 75 7.90 8.41 7.14
N LEU A 76 8.96 7.82 7.71
CA LEU A 76 9.87 8.47 8.67
C LEU A 76 11.04 9.21 8.00
N GLY A 77 11.14 9.18 6.67
CA GLY A 77 12.24 9.77 5.91
C GLY A 77 13.50 8.91 5.84
N ASP A 78 13.49 7.67 6.36
CA ASP A 78 14.61 6.73 6.28
C ASP A 78 14.54 5.90 5.00
N VAL A 79 14.80 6.56 3.87
CA VAL A 79 14.75 5.96 2.51
C VAL A 79 15.72 4.80 2.39
N ASN A 80 16.93 4.92 2.93
CA ASN A 80 17.94 3.85 2.86
C ASN A 80 17.45 2.57 3.54
N LYS A 81 16.82 2.70 4.70
CA LYS A 81 16.23 1.56 5.41
C LYS A 81 15.05 0.95 4.66
N ALA A 82 14.23 1.75 4.02
CA ALA A 82 13.14 1.26 3.17
C ALA A 82 13.71 0.42 2.01
N ILE A 83 14.70 0.93 1.27
CA ILE A 83 15.38 0.21 0.19
C ILE A 83 16.01 -1.10 0.67
N GLU A 84 16.70 -1.10 1.81
CA GLU A 84 17.29 -2.31 2.40
C GLU A 84 16.25 -3.40 2.64
N LEU A 85 15.12 -3.05 3.29
CA LEU A 85 14.05 -3.99 3.62
C LEU A 85 13.38 -4.56 2.37
N LEU A 86 13.13 -3.72 1.37
CA LEU A 86 12.52 -4.13 0.11
C LEU A 86 13.46 -5.01 -0.72
N THR A 87 14.75 -4.68 -0.76
CA THR A 87 15.77 -5.50 -1.43
C THR A 87 15.92 -6.88 -0.76
N GLN A 88 15.88 -6.92 0.58
CA GLN A 88 15.87 -8.18 1.32
C GLN A 88 14.64 -9.02 0.98
N MET A 89 13.47 -8.39 0.89
CA MET A 89 12.21 -9.06 0.53
C MET A 89 12.27 -9.64 -0.89
N ASP A 90 12.79 -8.90 -1.87
CA ASP A 90 12.98 -9.38 -3.25
C ASP A 90 13.94 -10.58 -3.30
N HIS A 91 15.04 -10.51 -2.58
CA HIS A 91 16.01 -11.60 -2.52
C HIS A 91 15.40 -12.90 -1.96
N LEU A 92 14.54 -12.79 -0.95
CA LEU A 92 13.84 -13.95 -0.38
C LEU A 92 12.86 -14.56 -1.39
N CYS A 93 12.12 -13.74 -2.14
CA CYS A 93 11.21 -14.23 -3.17
C CYS A 93 11.91 -14.89 -4.36
N ARG A 94 13.14 -14.49 -4.69
CA ARG A 94 13.91 -15.11 -5.78
C ARG A 94 14.49 -16.46 -5.39
N LYS A 95 14.76 -16.68 -4.10
CA LYS A 95 15.42 -17.87 -3.59
C LYS A 95 14.43 -18.99 -3.32
N ASP A 96 13.28 -18.65 -2.80
CA ASP A 96 12.25 -19.58 -2.36
C ASP A 96 10.90 -19.22 -3.01
N PHE A 97 9.94 -20.14 -2.91
CA PHE A 97 8.56 -19.82 -3.29
C PHE A 97 8.04 -18.59 -2.53
N CYS A 98 7.61 -17.57 -3.27
CA CYS A 98 7.15 -16.30 -2.68
C CYS A 98 5.77 -16.48 -2.00
N PRO A 99 5.68 -16.59 -0.68
CA PRO A 99 4.44 -16.94 0.01
C PRO A 99 3.41 -15.82 0.01
N ASN A 100 3.80 -14.61 -0.36
CA ASN A 100 2.92 -13.46 -0.46
C ASN A 100 3.27 -12.58 -1.65
N GLU A 101 2.89 -13.06 -2.81
CA GLU A 101 3.15 -12.45 -4.10
C GLU A 101 2.62 -11.01 -4.19
N THR A 102 1.42 -10.73 -3.64
CA THR A 102 0.88 -9.37 -3.61
C THR A 102 1.79 -8.40 -2.84
N ALA A 103 2.21 -8.74 -1.63
CA ALA A 103 3.08 -7.88 -0.84
C ALA A 103 4.47 -7.72 -1.48
N HIS A 104 4.96 -8.76 -2.19
CA HIS A 104 6.20 -8.66 -2.94
C HIS A 104 6.07 -7.66 -4.10
N ILE A 105 5.02 -7.76 -4.89
CA ILE A 105 4.77 -6.84 -6.02
C ILE A 105 4.61 -5.40 -5.52
N GLU A 106 3.83 -5.19 -4.46
CA GLU A 106 3.69 -3.87 -3.82
C GLU A 106 5.04 -3.30 -3.39
N GLY A 107 5.87 -4.14 -2.77
CA GLY A 107 7.20 -3.74 -2.37
C GLY A 107 8.14 -3.45 -3.53
N MET A 108 8.03 -4.18 -4.65
CA MET A 108 8.84 -3.92 -5.84
C MET A 108 8.48 -2.60 -6.50
N ILE A 109 7.19 -2.24 -6.55
CA ILE A 109 6.74 -0.93 -7.02
C ILE A 109 7.32 0.18 -6.15
N LEU A 110 7.24 0.06 -4.83
CA LEU A 110 7.83 1.03 -3.91
C LEU A 110 9.36 1.10 -4.05
N LEU A 111 10.05 -0.04 -4.20
CA LEU A 111 11.49 -0.09 -4.40
C LEU A 111 11.91 0.60 -5.70
N ALA A 112 11.16 0.36 -6.76
CA ALA A 112 11.39 0.98 -8.06
C ALA A 112 11.21 2.49 -8.01
N ASP A 113 10.17 2.98 -7.34
CA ASP A 113 9.94 4.40 -7.09
C ASP A 113 11.11 5.02 -6.31
N LEU A 114 11.52 4.40 -5.20
CA LEU A 114 12.63 4.89 -4.37
C LEU A 114 13.98 4.91 -5.08
N LYS A 115 14.20 4.02 -6.04
CA LYS A 115 15.42 3.94 -6.85
C LYS A 115 15.32 4.66 -8.18
N SER A 116 14.13 5.12 -8.56
CA SER A 116 13.83 5.62 -9.91
C SER A 116 14.19 4.59 -11.00
N ASP A 117 13.89 3.31 -10.74
CA ASP A 117 14.22 2.17 -11.59
C ASP A 117 13.04 1.79 -12.48
N GLU A 118 13.06 2.31 -13.71
CA GLU A 118 11.99 2.12 -14.70
C GLU A 118 11.79 0.65 -15.10
N GLU A 119 12.88 -0.09 -15.29
CA GLU A 119 12.81 -1.50 -15.69
C GLU A 119 12.14 -2.36 -14.61
N LEU A 120 12.44 -2.08 -13.35
CA LEU A 120 11.83 -2.77 -12.22
C LEU A 120 10.33 -2.48 -12.11
N ILE A 121 9.90 -1.24 -12.41
CA ILE A 121 8.46 -0.89 -12.44
C ILE A 121 7.74 -1.65 -13.56
N LEU A 122 8.27 -1.62 -14.77
CA LEU A 122 7.68 -2.31 -15.91
C LEU A 122 7.55 -3.81 -15.64
N LYS A 123 8.59 -4.43 -15.11
CA LYS A 123 8.57 -5.84 -14.73
C LYS A 123 7.53 -6.16 -13.67
N SER A 124 7.39 -5.30 -12.67
CA SER A 124 6.36 -5.47 -11.62
C SER A 124 4.97 -5.34 -12.20
N GLN A 125 4.75 -4.43 -13.15
CA GLN A 125 3.47 -4.26 -13.82
C GLN A 125 3.11 -5.46 -14.70
N GLU A 126 4.06 -6.01 -15.46
CA GLU A 126 3.85 -7.24 -16.22
C GLU A 126 3.41 -8.40 -15.32
N GLN A 127 4.07 -8.60 -14.17
CA GLN A 127 3.68 -9.62 -13.22
C GLN A 127 2.26 -9.44 -12.67
N ILE A 128 1.82 -8.20 -12.49
CA ILE A 128 0.45 -7.90 -12.05
C ILE A 128 -0.55 -8.21 -13.15
N ASP A 129 -0.27 -7.83 -14.38
CA ASP A 129 -1.13 -8.08 -15.53
C ASP A 129 -1.26 -9.60 -15.79
N ASP A 130 -0.16 -10.35 -15.68
CA ASP A 130 -0.15 -11.82 -15.81
C ASP A 130 -0.99 -12.52 -14.73
N LEU A 131 -0.97 -12.01 -13.51
CA LEU A 131 -1.73 -12.56 -12.41
C LEU A 131 -3.22 -12.16 -12.43
N LYS A 132 -3.65 -11.37 -13.42
CA LYS A 132 -5.01 -10.79 -13.51
C LYS A 132 -5.45 -10.09 -12.21
N ARG A 133 -4.51 -9.49 -11.52
CA ARG A 133 -4.75 -8.77 -10.27
C ARG A 133 -4.84 -7.28 -10.54
N THR A 134 -5.69 -6.62 -9.77
CA THR A 134 -5.78 -5.16 -9.76
C THR A 134 -4.88 -4.58 -8.67
N LEU A 135 -4.15 -3.55 -9.03
CA LEU A 135 -3.42 -2.74 -8.07
C LEU A 135 -4.39 -2.06 -7.08
N SER A 136 -3.89 -1.75 -5.89
CA SER A 136 -4.58 -0.82 -5.01
C SER A 136 -4.60 0.60 -5.60
N LEU A 137 -5.56 1.43 -5.19
CA LEU A 137 -5.62 2.81 -5.67
C LEU A 137 -4.35 3.60 -5.36
N GLN A 138 -3.69 3.29 -4.24
CA GLN A 138 -2.43 3.91 -3.85
C GLN A 138 -1.29 3.52 -4.81
N GLN A 139 -1.22 2.26 -5.21
CA GLN A 139 -0.21 1.77 -6.15
C GLN A 139 -0.39 2.37 -7.55
N TYR A 140 -1.64 2.52 -8.02
CA TYR A 140 -1.90 3.26 -9.26
C TYR A 140 -1.40 4.70 -9.19
N ASN A 141 -1.66 5.41 -8.09
CA ASN A 141 -1.18 6.78 -7.92
C ASN A 141 0.36 6.83 -7.96
N THR A 142 1.06 5.92 -7.25
CA THR A 142 2.53 5.84 -7.29
C THR A 142 3.07 5.64 -8.71
N LEU A 143 2.44 4.76 -9.50
CA LEU A 143 2.84 4.52 -10.89
C LEU A 143 2.55 5.74 -11.79
N ILE A 144 1.43 6.42 -11.60
CA ILE A 144 1.09 7.64 -12.33
C ILE A 144 2.14 8.71 -12.06
N ASP A 145 2.46 8.96 -10.79
CA ASP A 145 3.46 9.95 -10.37
C ASP A 145 4.84 9.60 -10.96
N TYR A 146 5.20 8.33 -10.96
CA TYR A 146 6.44 7.87 -11.56
C TYR A 146 6.50 8.20 -13.06
N TYR A 147 5.48 7.80 -13.85
CA TYR A 147 5.45 8.07 -15.28
C TYR A 147 5.44 9.58 -15.61
N VAL A 148 4.75 10.38 -14.79
CA VAL A 148 4.76 11.84 -14.91
C VAL A 148 6.18 12.39 -14.68
N ASN A 149 6.88 11.94 -13.65
CA ASN A 149 8.24 12.38 -13.32
C ASN A 149 9.25 11.95 -14.39
N GLN A 150 9.01 10.82 -15.07
CA GLN A 150 9.82 10.36 -16.20
C GLN A 150 9.47 11.04 -17.54
N GLY A 151 8.54 11.99 -17.56
CA GLY A 151 8.11 12.64 -18.79
C GLY A 151 7.36 11.72 -19.75
N ARG A 152 6.68 10.70 -19.23
CA ARG A 152 5.89 9.68 -19.96
C ARG A 152 4.37 9.86 -19.76
N PRO A 153 3.79 10.99 -20.18
CA PRO A 153 2.39 11.28 -19.87
C PRO A 153 1.39 10.29 -20.49
N LYS A 154 1.73 9.64 -21.62
CA LYS A 154 0.86 8.62 -22.23
C LYS A 154 0.73 7.38 -21.35
N ASP A 155 1.82 6.91 -20.75
CA ASP A 155 1.80 5.76 -19.85
C ASP A 155 1.10 6.11 -18.54
N ALA A 156 1.29 7.34 -18.05
CA ALA A 156 0.54 7.85 -16.91
C ALA A 156 -0.98 7.87 -17.19
N ALA A 157 -1.40 8.34 -18.37
CA ALA A 157 -2.81 8.36 -18.77
C ALA A 157 -3.39 6.93 -18.88
N ALA A 158 -2.65 5.99 -19.49
CA ALA A 158 -3.06 4.59 -19.58
C ALA A 158 -3.17 3.93 -18.19
N THR A 159 -2.27 4.28 -17.28
CA THR A 159 -2.33 3.82 -15.87
C THR A 159 -3.53 4.42 -15.15
N PHE A 160 -3.87 5.67 -15.46
CA PHE A 160 -5.05 6.32 -14.90
C PHE A 160 -6.37 5.69 -15.41
N ASP A 161 -6.43 5.21 -16.65
CA ASP A 161 -7.57 4.43 -17.17
C ASP A 161 -7.78 3.15 -16.32
N LYS A 162 -6.71 2.46 -15.95
CA LYS A 162 -6.76 1.28 -15.06
C LYS A 162 -7.26 1.67 -13.66
N LEU A 163 -6.80 2.79 -13.11
CA LEU A 163 -7.27 3.32 -11.83
C LEU A 163 -8.77 3.63 -11.86
N MET A 164 -9.24 4.31 -12.89
CA MET A 164 -10.67 4.61 -13.09
C MET A 164 -11.52 3.34 -13.09
N THR A 165 -11.06 2.31 -13.82
CA THR A 165 -11.74 1.02 -13.90
C THR A 165 -11.79 0.33 -12.52
N SER A 166 -10.66 0.32 -11.79
CA SER A 166 -10.55 -0.31 -10.47
C SER A 166 -11.35 0.39 -9.39
N SER A 167 -11.54 1.71 -9.52
CA SER A 167 -12.36 2.53 -8.59
C SER A 167 -13.85 2.53 -8.93
N ASN A 168 -14.27 1.87 -10.01
CA ASN A 168 -15.62 1.98 -10.58
C ASN A 168 -16.04 3.45 -10.81
N GLY A 169 -15.09 4.29 -11.21
CA GLY A 169 -15.31 5.73 -11.41
C GLY A 169 -15.40 6.57 -10.14
N ASN A 170 -15.29 5.97 -8.95
CA ASN A 170 -15.31 6.69 -7.68
C ASN A 170 -13.94 7.33 -7.40
N LEU A 171 -13.69 8.45 -8.06
CA LEU A 171 -12.45 9.21 -7.92
C LEU A 171 -12.58 10.32 -6.88
N THR A 172 -11.51 10.57 -6.14
CA THR A 172 -11.39 11.77 -5.32
C THR A 172 -11.29 13.02 -6.21
N THR A 173 -11.56 14.19 -5.66
CA THR A 173 -11.40 15.44 -6.39
C THR A 173 -9.98 15.64 -6.93
N GLU A 174 -8.98 15.27 -6.14
CA GLU A 174 -7.57 15.33 -6.52
C GLU A 174 -7.27 14.41 -7.70
N GLN A 175 -7.74 13.16 -7.65
CA GLN A 175 -7.61 12.22 -8.75
C GLN A 175 -8.30 12.72 -10.03
N LYS A 176 -9.48 13.33 -9.92
CA LYS A 176 -10.16 13.92 -11.08
C LYS A 176 -9.33 15.05 -11.71
N MET A 177 -8.70 15.90 -10.90
CA MET A 177 -7.81 16.94 -11.39
C MET A 177 -6.57 16.35 -12.07
N THR A 178 -5.94 15.36 -11.45
CA THR A 178 -4.79 14.64 -12.04
C THR A 178 -5.16 14.01 -13.37
N GLY A 179 -6.27 13.27 -13.42
CA GLY A 179 -6.76 12.65 -14.65
C GLY A 179 -7.07 13.67 -15.76
N PHE A 180 -7.69 14.80 -15.40
CA PHE A 180 -7.90 15.89 -16.34
C PHE A 180 -6.57 16.38 -16.95
N VAL A 181 -5.57 16.67 -16.11
CA VAL A 181 -4.26 17.15 -16.56
C VAL A 181 -3.58 16.13 -17.46
N LEU A 182 -3.62 14.85 -17.10
CA LEU A 182 -3.03 13.76 -17.88
C LEU A 182 -3.69 13.67 -19.26
N TYR A 183 -5.01 13.55 -19.33
CA TYR A 183 -5.71 13.42 -20.62
C TYR A 183 -5.54 14.65 -21.48
N TYR A 184 -5.58 15.84 -20.90
CA TYR A 184 -5.35 17.09 -21.63
C TYR A 184 -3.92 17.15 -22.21
N SER A 185 -2.91 16.70 -21.45
CA SER A 185 -1.51 16.68 -21.87
C SER A 185 -1.23 15.69 -23.03
N VAL A 186 -2.03 14.64 -23.15
CA VAL A 186 -1.91 13.64 -24.23
C VAL A 186 -2.94 13.80 -25.35
N PHE A 187 -3.70 14.92 -25.34
CA PHE A 187 -4.74 15.25 -26.32
C PHE A 187 -5.93 14.29 -26.35
N GLU A 188 -6.22 13.58 -25.26
CA GLU A 188 -7.46 12.81 -25.08
C GLU A 188 -8.60 13.72 -24.60
N LEU A 189 -8.98 14.66 -25.46
CA LEU A 189 -9.84 15.79 -25.10
C LEU A 189 -11.23 15.39 -24.60
N ASP A 190 -11.83 14.31 -25.12
CA ASP A 190 -13.14 13.85 -24.66
C ASP A 190 -13.10 13.35 -23.21
N LYS A 191 -12.05 12.59 -22.85
CA LYS A 191 -11.85 12.13 -21.47
C LYS A 191 -11.56 13.31 -20.53
N ALA A 192 -10.70 14.24 -20.97
CA ALA A 192 -10.41 15.46 -20.24
C ALA A 192 -11.68 16.29 -19.98
N LYS A 193 -12.51 16.49 -21.00
CA LYS A 193 -13.79 17.21 -20.91
C LYS A 193 -14.74 16.57 -19.90
N ASN A 194 -14.85 15.24 -19.91
CA ASN A 194 -15.70 14.51 -18.98
C ASN A 194 -15.27 14.77 -17.54
N LEU A 195 -13.99 14.57 -17.20
CA LEU A 195 -13.47 14.85 -15.86
C LEU A 195 -13.61 16.33 -15.47
N TYR A 196 -13.33 17.25 -16.40
CA TYR A 196 -13.51 18.66 -16.15
C TYR A 196 -14.95 19.02 -15.82
N SER A 197 -15.94 18.40 -16.48
CA SER A 197 -17.36 18.64 -16.21
C SER A 197 -17.72 18.32 -14.75
N GLU A 198 -17.09 17.31 -14.17
CA GLU A 198 -17.31 16.84 -12.80
C GLU A 198 -16.57 17.64 -11.71
N LEU A 199 -15.65 18.52 -12.11
CA LEU A 199 -14.93 19.39 -11.16
C LEU A 199 -15.85 20.47 -10.59
N ALA A 200 -15.69 20.77 -9.29
CA ALA A 200 -16.38 21.88 -8.67
C ALA A 200 -15.86 23.24 -9.20
N PRO A 201 -16.63 24.34 -9.05
CA PRO A 201 -16.25 25.65 -9.58
C PRO A 201 -14.87 26.14 -9.16
N GLN A 202 -14.46 25.85 -7.93
CA GLN A 202 -13.16 26.25 -7.41
C GLN A 202 -12.01 25.52 -8.14
N GLN A 203 -12.14 24.22 -8.39
CA GLN A 203 -11.15 23.45 -9.13
C GLN A 203 -11.11 23.88 -10.61
N LYS A 204 -12.26 24.11 -11.23
CA LYS A 204 -12.32 24.67 -12.59
C LYS A 204 -11.56 26.00 -12.69
N SER A 205 -11.69 26.85 -11.68
CA SER A 205 -10.95 28.11 -11.60
C SER A 205 -9.42 27.89 -11.44
N GLN A 206 -9.03 26.86 -10.69
CA GLN A 206 -7.61 26.50 -10.53
C GLN A 206 -7.03 25.99 -11.85
N VAL A 207 -7.73 25.11 -12.54
CA VAL A 207 -7.34 24.56 -13.84
C VAL A 207 -7.21 25.69 -14.87
N ARG A 208 -8.17 26.62 -14.94
CA ARG A 208 -8.09 27.80 -15.85
C ARG A 208 -6.90 28.71 -15.54
N ARG A 209 -6.55 28.88 -14.28
CA ARG A 209 -5.36 29.66 -13.90
C ARG A 209 -4.06 29.00 -14.38
N GLN A 210 -4.02 27.70 -14.40
CA GLN A 210 -2.82 26.94 -14.77
C GLN A 210 -2.67 26.76 -16.28
N PHE A 211 -3.77 26.52 -17.00
CA PHE A 211 -3.77 26.16 -18.42
C PHE A 211 -4.36 27.25 -19.35
N GLY A 212 -4.89 28.35 -18.79
CA GLY A 212 -5.60 29.37 -19.57
C GLY A 212 -7.03 28.97 -19.91
N GLU A 213 -7.59 29.54 -20.99
CA GLU A 213 -8.88 29.13 -21.50
C GLU A 213 -8.75 27.72 -22.12
N ILE A 214 -9.53 26.79 -21.55
CA ILE A 214 -9.54 25.39 -22.01
C ILE A 214 -10.46 25.29 -23.20
N GLN A 215 -9.91 24.90 -24.33
CA GLN A 215 -10.64 24.56 -25.52
C GLN A 215 -10.76 23.04 -25.64
N PHE A 216 -12.01 22.55 -25.73
CA PHE A 216 -12.30 21.13 -25.96
C PHE A 216 -12.84 20.93 -27.37
#